data_28ba52fbe47a8c2b974edc0ed8f42007
#
_entry.id   28ba52fbe47a8c2b974edc0ed8f42007
#
_cell.length_a   1.000
_cell.length_b   1.000
_cell.length_c   1.000
_cell.angle_alpha   90.00
_cell.angle_beta   90.00
_cell.angle_gamma   90.00
#
_symmetry.space_group_name_H-M   'P 1'
#
loop_
_entity.id
_entity.type
_entity.pdbx_description
1 polymer ?
#
loop_
_entity_poly.entity_id
_entity_poly.type
_entity_poly.pdbx_seq_one_letter_code
_entity_poly.pdbx_strand_id
1 'polypeptide(L)'
;DRLRSRGLGDVYKRQIWYCKRHQIDWLALADIVCPAILIGQAIGRMANLLNGDAFGTPTGGNFGLLYPEGTLAFKTYGAVPLWPAEVWEGQLDIVIFALLLLFRTTDHAKGQAMCLYVMLYSAVRFGLEMLRGDYVEPFLFGLKSAQATSLCFFLIALGFFLYFGWREKHTEAVPQITNKKRSKK
;
A
#
# COMPACT_ATOMS: atom_id res chain seq x y z
N ASP A 1 -14.64 -26.18 20.07
CA ASP A 1 -13.41 -25.95 19.24
C ASP A 1 -13.63 -25.81 17.73
N ARG A 2 -14.87 -25.93 17.24
CA ARG A 2 -15.18 -25.72 15.79
C ARG A 2 -15.38 -24.24 15.38
N LEU A 3 -15.33 -23.30 16.30
CA LEU A 3 -15.52 -21.87 16.03
C LEU A 3 -14.19 -21.12 15.70
N ARG A 4 -13.06 -21.76 15.90
CA ARG A 4 -11.72 -21.11 15.77
C ARG A 4 -11.09 -21.17 14.38
N SER A 5 -11.67 -21.94 13.44
CA SER A 5 -11.11 -22.09 12.09
C SER A 5 -11.90 -21.37 10.98
N ARG A 6 -12.86 -20.52 11.33
CA ARG A 6 -13.50 -19.61 10.36
C ARG A 6 -12.58 -18.43 10.14
N GLY A 7 -11.39 -18.74 9.63
CA GLY A 7 -10.32 -17.79 9.43
C GLY A 7 -10.56 -16.84 8.25
N LEU A 8 -9.60 -15.95 8.04
CA LEU A 8 -9.51 -14.95 6.97
C LEU A 8 -10.03 -15.45 5.60
N GLY A 9 -9.84 -16.74 5.28
CA GLY A 9 -10.35 -17.34 4.05
C GLY A 9 -11.86 -17.28 3.87
N ASP A 10 -12.64 -17.36 4.95
CA ASP A 10 -14.11 -17.24 4.86
C ASP A 10 -14.55 -15.78 4.66
N VAL A 11 -13.80 -14.82 5.19
CA VAL A 11 -14.03 -13.39 4.97
C VAL A 11 -13.82 -13.07 3.49
N TYR A 12 -12.70 -13.48 2.90
CA TYR A 12 -12.41 -13.26 1.48
C TYR A 12 -13.42 -13.94 0.56
N LYS A 13 -13.83 -15.18 0.87
CA LYS A 13 -14.88 -15.89 0.10
C LYS A 13 -16.20 -15.14 0.11
N ARG A 14 -16.62 -14.60 1.26
CA ARG A 14 -17.83 -13.79 1.38
C ARG A 14 -17.73 -12.48 0.63
N GLN A 15 -16.58 -11.80 0.67
CA GLN A 15 -16.34 -10.59 -0.11
C GLN A 15 -16.44 -10.87 -1.61
N ILE A 16 -15.79 -11.93 -2.10
CA ILE A 16 -15.87 -12.35 -3.50
C ILE A 16 -17.32 -12.68 -3.89
N TRP A 17 -18.03 -13.44 -3.06
CA TRP A 17 -19.43 -13.80 -3.29
C TRP A 17 -20.31 -12.55 -3.34
N TYR A 18 -20.16 -11.64 -2.39
CA TYR A 18 -20.92 -10.39 -2.30
C TYR A 18 -20.73 -9.53 -3.55
N CYS A 19 -19.49 -9.32 -3.95
CA CYS A 19 -19.17 -8.52 -5.14
C CYS A 19 -19.74 -9.17 -6.42
N LYS A 20 -19.61 -10.48 -6.58
CA LYS A 20 -20.22 -11.20 -7.72
C LYS A 20 -21.74 -11.08 -7.73
N ARG A 21 -22.38 -11.26 -6.58
CA ARG A 21 -23.84 -11.17 -6.46
C ARG A 21 -24.38 -9.77 -6.77
N HIS A 22 -23.65 -8.73 -6.39
CA HIS A 22 -24.03 -7.33 -6.60
C HIS A 22 -23.41 -6.72 -7.87
N GLN A 23 -22.74 -7.53 -8.71
CA GLN A 23 -22.08 -7.09 -9.95
C GLN A 23 -21.11 -5.92 -9.74
N ILE A 24 -20.42 -5.89 -8.59
CA ILE A 24 -19.43 -4.87 -8.25
C ILE A 24 -18.15 -5.14 -9.03
N ASP A 25 -17.68 -4.13 -9.76
CA ASP A 25 -16.39 -4.17 -10.44
C ASP A 25 -15.25 -4.09 -9.42
N TRP A 26 -14.43 -5.15 -9.38
CA TRP A 26 -13.32 -5.27 -8.43
C TRP A 26 -12.26 -4.19 -8.56
N LEU A 27 -11.95 -3.79 -9.80
CA LEU A 27 -10.95 -2.77 -10.05
C LEU A 27 -11.46 -1.40 -9.57
N ALA A 28 -12.72 -1.08 -9.87
CA ALA A 28 -13.34 0.14 -9.38
C ALA A 28 -13.45 0.15 -7.84
N LEU A 29 -13.78 -0.98 -7.22
CA LEU A 29 -13.81 -1.11 -5.76
C LEU A 29 -12.42 -0.91 -5.16
N ALA A 30 -11.38 -1.50 -5.75
CA ALA A 30 -10.00 -1.35 -5.29
C ALA A 30 -9.54 0.11 -5.33
N ASP A 31 -9.87 0.85 -6.40
CA ASP A 31 -9.56 2.28 -6.54
C ASP A 31 -10.29 3.14 -5.48
N ILE A 32 -11.46 2.73 -5.03
CA ILE A 32 -12.21 3.43 -3.97
C ILE A 32 -11.59 3.15 -2.59
N VAL A 33 -11.15 1.91 -2.35
CA VAL A 33 -10.70 1.45 -1.03
C VAL A 33 -9.25 1.83 -0.75
N CYS A 34 -8.38 1.91 -1.77
CA CYS A 34 -6.94 2.13 -1.57
C CYS A 34 -6.58 3.40 -0.77
N PRO A 35 -7.26 4.57 -0.92
CA PRO A 35 -6.97 5.71 -0.05
C PRO A 35 -7.30 5.44 1.43
N ALA A 36 -8.40 4.72 1.70
CA ALA A 36 -8.78 4.38 3.08
C ALA A 36 -7.73 3.46 3.76
N ILE A 37 -7.08 2.57 3.00
CA ILE A 37 -6.00 1.72 3.51
C ILE A 37 -4.84 2.59 4.02
N LEU A 38 -4.44 3.63 3.30
CA LEU A 38 -3.35 4.53 3.72
C LEU A 38 -3.63 5.24 5.04
N ILE A 39 -4.86 5.68 5.25
CA ILE A 39 -5.24 6.25 6.55
C ILE A 39 -5.10 5.21 7.66
N GLY A 40 -5.54 3.98 7.43
CA GLY A 40 -5.35 2.87 8.37
C GLY A 40 -3.88 2.57 8.64
N GLN A 41 -3.03 2.60 7.61
CA GLN A 41 -1.58 2.43 7.74
C GLN A 41 -0.96 3.56 8.58
N ALA A 42 -1.27 4.82 8.27
CA ALA A 42 -0.77 5.96 9.03
C ALA A 42 -1.14 5.89 10.53
N ILE A 43 -2.39 5.50 10.85
CA ILE A 43 -2.82 5.28 12.24
C ILE A 43 -2.03 4.12 12.87
N GLY A 44 -1.81 3.03 12.13
CA GLY A 44 -0.99 1.91 12.57
C GLY A 44 0.45 2.30 12.89
N ARG A 45 1.06 3.22 12.10
CA ARG A 45 2.40 3.74 12.39
C ARG A 45 2.45 4.58 13.67
N MET A 46 1.39 5.32 13.97
CA MET A 46 1.28 6.02 15.26
C MET A 46 1.18 5.04 16.43
N ALA A 47 0.49 3.92 16.26
CA ALA A 47 0.47 2.86 17.26
C ALA A 47 1.85 2.22 17.45
N ASN A 48 2.62 2.00 16.37
CA ASN A 48 4.00 1.48 16.45
C ASN A 48 4.90 2.43 17.27
N LEU A 49 4.78 3.75 17.03
CA LEU A 49 5.50 4.75 17.80
C LEU A 49 5.21 4.64 19.32
N LEU A 50 3.91 4.52 19.67
CA LEU A 50 3.50 4.38 21.07
C LEU A 50 3.97 3.08 21.71
N ASN A 51 4.03 2.00 20.94
CA ASN A 51 4.51 0.69 21.42
C ASN A 51 6.05 0.60 21.44
N GLY A 52 6.76 1.48 20.75
CA GLY A 52 8.22 1.43 20.58
C GLY A 52 8.67 0.23 19.73
N ASP A 53 7.91 -0.10 18.69
CA ASP A 53 8.25 -1.11 17.68
C ASP A 53 8.38 -0.46 16.28
N ALA A 54 8.90 -1.20 15.30
CA ALA A 54 9.18 -0.71 13.95
C ALA A 54 10.15 0.50 13.88
N PHE A 55 10.98 0.68 14.90
CA PHE A 55 11.93 1.76 15.10
C PHE A 55 13.09 1.74 14.08
N GLY A 56 13.77 2.88 13.96
CA GLY A 56 14.96 3.02 13.10
C GLY A 56 16.26 2.60 13.77
N THR A 57 17.34 2.67 13.02
CA THR A 57 18.71 2.49 13.54
C THR A 57 19.17 3.72 14.34
N PRO A 58 20.21 3.61 15.18
CA PRO A 58 20.82 4.75 15.85
C PRO A 58 21.26 5.84 14.86
N THR A 59 20.97 7.10 15.19
CA THR A 59 21.34 8.24 14.34
C THR A 59 22.82 8.60 14.44
N GLY A 60 23.49 8.16 15.51
CA GLY A 60 24.87 8.52 15.80
C GLY A 60 25.05 9.97 16.30
N GLY A 61 23.96 10.70 16.53
CA GLY A 61 23.97 12.10 16.98
C GLY A 61 22.89 12.39 18.01
N ASN A 62 22.57 13.67 18.17
CA ASN A 62 21.53 14.13 19.12
C ASN A 62 20.12 14.21 18.51
N PHE A 63 19.99 13.92 17.22
CA PHE A 63 18.68 13.90 16.53
C PHE A 63 18.08 12.50 16.62
N GLY A 64 16.75 12.42 16.80
CA GLY A 64 16.01 11.17 16.75
C GLY A 64 15.02 11.03 17.90
N LEU A 65 14.39 9.86 17.98
CA LEU A 65 13.47 9.50 19.03
C LEU A 65 14.19 8.71 20.13
N LEU A 66 13.91 9.05 21.36
CA LEU A 66 14.31 8.29 22.54
C LEU A 66 13.08 7.50 23.03
N TYR A 67 13.23 6.19 23.09
CA TYR A 67 12.15 5.33 23.56
C TYR A 67 12.30 5.06 25.06
N PRO A 68 11.17 4.99 25.81
CA PRO A 68 11.17 4.72 27.23
C PRO A 68 11.60 3.27 27.53
N GLU A 69 12.07 3.05 28.76
CA GLU A 69 12.36 1.72 29.29
C GLU A 69 11.13 0.80 29.16
N GLY A 70 11.39 -0.46 28.82
CA GLY A 70 10.33 -1.46 28.62
C GLY A 70 9.90 -1.65 27.17
N THR A 71 10.16 -0.68 26.28
CA THR A 71 9.89 -0.83 24.82
C THR A 71 10.89 -1.75 24.15
N LEU A 72 10.52 -2.30 22.97
CA LEU A 72 11.42 -3.14 22.20
C LEU A 72 12.63 -2.35 21.68
N ALA A 73 12.43 -1.11 21.26
CA ALA A 73 13.48 -0.20 20.83
C ALA A 73 14.54 0.02 21.93
N PHE A 74 14.10 0.31 23.15
CA PHE A 74 15.01 0.49 24.30
C PHE A 74 15.76 -0.80 24.63
N LYS A 75 15.11 -1.96 24.59
CA LYS A 75 15.75 -3.27 24.81
C LYS A 75 16.83 -3.57 23.78
N THR A 76 16.66 -3.10 22.54
CA THR A 76 17.59 -3.37 21.44
C THR A 76 18.80 -2.42 21.44
N TYR A 77 18.58 -1.14 21.65
CA TYR A 77 19.61 -0.10 21.49
C TYR A 77 19.88 0.73 22.75
N GLY A 78 19.09 0.57 23.80
CA GLY A 78 19.21 1.37 25.02
C GLY A 78 18.71 2.82 24.84
N ALA A 79 19.22 3.73 25.67
CA ALA A 79 18.85 5.14 25.68
C ALA A 79 19.65 5.94 24.61
N VAL A 80 19.49 5.59 23.34
CA VAL A 80 20.14 6.30 22.22
C VAL A 80 19.09 6.84 21.24
N PRO A 81 19.33 7.99 20.58
CA PRO A 81 18.43 8.53 19.56
C PRO A 81 18.37 7.62 18.33
N LEU A 82 17.16 7.23 17.93
CA LEU A 82 16.88 6.39 16.78
C LEU A 82 16.19 7.18 15.68
N TRP A 83 16.41 6.80 14.40
CA TRP A 83 15.69 7.39 13.28
C TRP A 83 14.19 7.15 13.42
N PRO A 84 13.32 8.17 13.26
CA PRO A 84 11.87 8.06 13.41
C PRO A 84 11.23 7.42 12.17
N ALA A 85 11.65 6.21 11.79
CA ALA A 85 11.26 5.56 10.55
C ALA A 85 9.75 5.34 10.46
N GLU A 86 9.09 4.93 11.55
CA GLU A 86 7.66 4.72 11.66
C GLU A 86 6.87 6.03 11.54
N VAL A 87 7.39 7.13 12.09
CA VAL A 87 6.76 8.46 11.99
C VAL A 87 6.81 8.93 10.55
N TRP A 88 7.97 8.81 9.90
CA TRP A 88 8.13 9.21 8.50
C TRP A 88 7.29 8.35 7.57
N GLU A 89 7.16 7.04 7.84
CA GLU A 89 6.28 6.17 7.06
C GLU A 89 4.83 6.64 7.18
N GLY A 90 4.34 6.93 8.40
CA GLY A 90 2.99 7.44 8.60
C GLY A 90 2.73 8.80 7.94
N GLN A 91 3.70 9.72 7.96
CA GLN A 91 3.61 11.00 7.25
C GLN A 91 3.56 10.82 5.73
N LEU A 92 4.40 9.95 5.18
CA LEU A 92 4.42 9.66 3.75
C LEU A 92 3.15 8.94 3.30
N ASP A 93 2.53 8.09 4.14
CA ASP A 93 1.22 7.50 3.87
C ASP A 93 0.13 8.57 3.69
N ILE A 94 0.16 9.64 4.50
CA ILE A 94 -0.76 10.78 4.34
C ILE A 94 -0.46 11.56 3.05
N VAL A 95 0.80 11.73 2.69
CA VAL A 95 1.17 12.37 1.41
C VAL A 95 0.67 11.53 0.23
N ILE A 96 0.88 10.21 0.25
CA ILE A 96 0.39 9.30 -0.79
C ILE A 96 -1.15 9.34 -0.86
N PHE A 97 -1.84 9.37 0.30
CA PHE A 97 -3.29 9.55 0.35
C PHE A 97 -3.74 10.81 -0.41
N ALA A 98 -3.11 11.96 -0.14
CA ALA A 98 -3.43 13.20 -0.83
C ALA A 98 -3.17 13.12 -2.33
N LEU A 99 -2.04 12.50 -2.74
CA LEU A 99 -1.71 12.28 -4.16
C LEU A 99 -2.73 11.37 -4.86
N LEU A 100 -3.21 10.32 -4.18
CA LEU A 100 -4.25 9.46 -4.74
C LEU A 100 -5.58 10.18 -4.89
N LEU A 101 -5.97 11.02 -3.93
CA LEU A 101 -7.18 11.83 -4.06
C LEU A 101 -7.08 12.78 -5.25
N LEU A 102 -5.91 13.41 -5.43
CA LEU A 102 -5.65 14.27 -6.58
C LEU A 102 -5.67 13.48 -7.89
N PHE A 103 -5.03 12.31 -7.95
CA PHE A 103 -5.04 11.44 -9.13
C PHE A 103 -6.47 11.04 -9.52
N ARG A 104 -7.33 10.76 -8.53
CA ARG A 104 -8.74 10.39 -8.77
C ARG A 104 -9.60 11.52 -9.36
N THR A 105 -9.13 12.77 -9.36
CA THR A 105 -9.81 13.87 -10.07
C THR A 105 -9.48 13.91 -11.56
N THR A 106 -8.51 13.11 -12.01
CA THR A 106 -8.14 13.00 -13.42
C THR A 106 -8.81 11.80 -14.07
N ASP A 107 -8.95 11.83 -15.39
CA ASP A 107 -9.43 10.69 -16.16
C ASP A 107 -8.40 9.56 -16.10
N HIS A 108 -8.82 8.39 -15.64
CA HIS A 108 -7.94 7.24 -15.46
C HIS A 108 -8.71 5.92 -15.59
N ALA A 109 -8.00 4.88 -16.04
CA ALA A 109 -8.54 3.54 -16.17
C ALA A 109 -8.83 2.93 -14.78
N LYS A 110 -9.87 2.10 -14.71
CA LYS A 110 -10.18 1.32 -13.51
C LYS A 110 -9.00 0.44 -13.12
N GLY A 111 -8.62 0.50 -11.85
CA GLY A 111 -7.46 -0.20 -11.28
C GLY A 111 -6.17 0.62 -11.29
N GLN A 112 -6.11 1.76 -11.99
CA GLN A 112 -4.90 2.58 -12.01
C GLN A 112 -4.61 3.28 -10.68
N ALA A 113 -5.64 3.73 -9.95
CA ALA A 113 -5.42 4.33 -8.64
C ALA A 113 -4.87 3.31 -7.63
N MET A 114 -5.35 2.07 -7.66
CA MET A 114 -4.79 0.98 -6.86
C MET A 114 -3.34 0.66 -7.24
N CYS A 115 -3.02 0.61 -8.54
CA CYS A 115 -1.64 0.42 -8.99
C CYS A 115 -0.73 1.56 -8.53
N LEU A 116 -1.17 2.80 -8.63
CA LEU A 116 -0.42 3.97 -8.17
C LEU A 116 -0.17 3.91 -6.66
N TYR A 117 -1.18 3.52 -5.87
CA TYR A 117 -1.01 3.26 -4.43
C TYR A 117 0.12 2.27 -4.18
N VAL A 118 0.07 1.09 -4.82
CA VAL A 118 1.09 0.04 -4.62
C VAL A 118 2.48 0.53 -5.03
N MET A 119 2.60 1.26 -6.13
CA MET A 119 3.88 1.83 -6.59
C MET A 119 4.45 2.82 -5.59
N LEU A 120 3.67 3.82 -5.17
CA LEU A 120 4.13 4.87 -4.25
C LEU A 120 4.48 4.30 -2.87
N TYR A 121 3.61 3.43 -2.33
CA TYR A 121 3.88 2.77 -1.05
C TYR A 121 5.13 1.88 -1.12
N SER A 122 5.29 1.11 -2.19
CA SER A 122 6.47 0.26 -2.37
C SER A 122 7.76 1.07 -2.47
N ALA A 123 7.74 2.23 -3.14
CA ALA A 123 8.89 3.12 -3.21
C ALA A 123 9.27 3.70 -1.83
N VAL A 124 8.28 4.16 -1.07
CA VAL A 124 8.47 4.64 0.31
C VAL A 124 9.01 3.53 1.19
N ARG A 125 8.38 2.36 1.14
CA ARG A 125 8.80 1.20 1.94
C ARG A 125 10.22 0.75 1.61
N PHE A 126 10.61 0.74 0.34
CA PHE A 126 11.96 0.42 -0.08
C PHE A 126 13.00 1.40 0.52
N GLY A 127 12.72 2.70 0.47
CA GLY A 127 13.62 3.73 0.99
C GLY A 127 13.73 3.70 2.52
N LEU A 128 12.61 3.63 3.22
CA LEU A 128 12.60 3.65 4.69
C LEU A 128 13.16 2.38 5.31
N GLU A 129 13.14 1.25 4.59
CA GLU A 129 13.75 0.01 5.08
C GLU A 129 15.25 0.13 5.33
N MET A 130 15.93 1.05 4.65
CA MET A 130 17.35 1.34 4.91
C MET A 130 17.60 1.91 6.31
N LEU A 131 16.61 2.63 6.85
CA LEU A 131 16.70 3.29 8.16
C LEU A 131 16.16 2.40 9.28
N ARG A 132 15.51 1.28 8.98
CA ARG A 132 14.94 0.39 9.99
C ARG A 132 16.00 -0.45 10.69
N GLY A 133 15.88 -0.50 12.03
CA GLY A 133 16.80 -1.19 12.91
C GLY A 133 16.29 -2.53 13.47
N ASP A 134 15.04 -2.90 13.18
CA ASP A 134 14.39 -4.10 13.68
C ASP A 134 14.76 -5.38 12.89
N TYR A 135 15.26 -5.23 11.64
CA TYR A 135 15.73 -6.33 10.81
C TYR A 135 17.09 -6.01 10.19
N VAL A 136 18.11 -6.80 10.50
CA VAL A 136 19.51 -6.53 10.09
C VAL A 136 19.99 -7.47 8.97
N GLU A 137 19.41 -8.67 8.84
CA GLU A 137 19.94 -9.68 7.92
C GLU A 137 19.52 -9.44 6.46
N PRO A 138 20.47 -9.42 5.51
CA PRO A 138 20.17 -9.36 4.09
C PRO A 138 19.58 -10.69 3.61
N PHE A 139 18.51 -10.62 2.78
CA PHE A 139 17.81 -11.79 2.26
C PHE A 139 18.33 -12.23 0.89
N LEU A 140 18.44 -11.30 -0.08
CA LEU A 140 18.81 -11.62 -1.45
C LEU A 140 19.58 -10.46 -2.08
N PHE A 141 20.73 -10.72 -2.72
CA PHE A 141 21.58 -9.71 -3.36
C PHE A 141 21.93 -8.50 -2.47
N GLY A 142 22.06 -8.70 -1.15
CA GLY A 142 22.31 -7.63 -0.20
C GLY A 142 21.08 -6.78 0.17
N LEU A 143 19.91 -7.08 -0.39
CA LEU A 143 18.65 -6.41 -0.04
C LEU A 143 17.97 -7.11 1.14
N LYS A 144 17.32 -6.33 2.02
CA LYS A 144 16.43 -6.86 3.04
C LYS A 144 15.18 -7.46 2.38
N SER A 145 14.52 -8.41 3.03
CA SER A 145 13.31 -9.08 2.50
C SER A 145 12.21 -8.10 2.10
N ALA A 146 11.99 -7.05 2.91
CA ALA A 146 11.01 -6.01 2.62
C ALA A 146 11.39 -5.17 1.39
N GLN A 147 12.68 -4.93 1.13
CA GLN A 147 13.14 -4.21 -0.06
C GLN A 147 12.92 -5.05 -1.33
N ALA A 148 13.30 -6.33 -1.30
CA ALA A 148 13.09 -7.22 -2.44
C ALA A 148 11.60 -7.35 -2.78
N THR A 149 10.75 -7.51 -1.77
CA THR A 149 9.29 -7.58 -1.93
C THR A 149 8.71 -6.27 -2.48
N SER A 150 9.15 -5.13 -1.95
CA SER A 150 8.72 -3.80 -2.42
C SER A 150 9.09 -3.58 -3.89
N LEU A 151 10.31 -3.94 -4.30
CA LEU A 151 10.73 -3.83 -5.69
C LEU A 151 9.87 -4.69 -6.61
N CYS A 152 9.57 -5.93 -6.19
CA CYS A 152 8.71 -6.84 -6.93
C CYS A 152 7.30 -6.26 -7.12
N PHE A 153 6.68 -5.77 -6.03
CA PHE A 153 5.35 -5.16 -6.10
C PHE A 153 5.33 -3.88 -6.93
N PHE A 154 6.37 -3.05 -6.85
CA PHE A 154 6.50 -1.87 -7.68
C PHE A 154 6.47 -2.21 -9.17
N LEU A 155 7.30 -3.18 -9.61
CA LEU A 155 7.38 -3.59 -11.01
C LEU A 155 6.09 -4.23 -11.52
N ILE A 156 5.46 -5.07 -10.71
CA ILE A 156 4.16 -5.69 -11.04
C ILE A 156 3.08 -4.60 -11.18
N ALA A 157 3.00 -3.68 -10.22
CA ALA A 157 2.02 -2.60 -10.24
C ALA A 157 2.25 -1.64 -11.41
N LEU A 158 3.50 -1.34 -11.76
CA LEU A 158 3.84 -0.56 -12.95
C LEU A 158 3.35 -1.24 -14.23
N GLY A 159 3.58 -2.54 -14.37
CA GLY A 159 3.10 -3.32 -15.51
C GLY A 159 1.58 -3.26 -15.65
N PHE A 160 0.85 -3.45 -14.56
CA PHE A 160 -0.63 -3.34 -14.57
C PHE A 160 -1.11 -1.91 -14.81
N PHE A 161 -0.45 -0.91 -14.25
CA PHE A 161 -0.78 0.50 -14.48
C PHE A 161 -0.72 0.85 -15.95
N LEU A 162 0.36 0.46 -16.63
CA LEU A 162 0.54 0.67 -18.07
C LEU A 162 -0.47 -0.14 -18.89
N TYR A 163 -0.71 -1.41 -18.50
CA TYR A 163 -1.66 -2.27 -19.18
C TYR A 163 -3.09 -1.72 -19.12
N PHE A 164 -3.56 -1.27 -17.94
CA PHE A 164 -4.91 -0.72 -17.78
C PHE A 164 -5.08 0.56 -18.59
N GLY A 165 -4.10 1.48 -18.57
CA GLY A 165 -4.14 2.68 -19.37
C GLY A 165 -4.12 2.41 -20.88
N TRP A 166 -3.33 1.43 -21.33
CA TRP A 166 -3.32 1.00 -22.72
C TRP A 166 -4.67 0.39 -23.15
N ARG A 167 -5.20 -0.50 -22.34
CA ARG A 167 -6.48 -1.18 -22.60
C ARG A 167 -7.64 -0.19 -22.72
N GLU A 168 -7.73 0.81 -21.86
CA GLU A 168 -8.81 1.79 -21.90
C GLU A 168 -8.78 2.60 -23.20
N LYS A 169 -7.61 3.13 -23.57
CA LYS A 169 -7.42 3.86 -24.83
C LYS A 169 -7.85 3.04 -26.07
N HIS A 170 -7.59 1.73 -26.08
CA HIS A 170 -7.96 0.87 -27.20
C HIS A 170 -9.44 0.48 -27.19
N THR A 171 -10.08 0.44 -26.03
CA THR A 171 -11.52 0.17 -25.90
C THR A 171 -12.34 1.39 -26.33
N GLU A 172 -11.90 2.61 -26.04
CA GLU A 172 -12.54 3.85 -26.49
C GLU A 172 -12.36 4.11 -27.99
N ALA A 173 -11.27 3.64 -28.57
CA ALA A 173 -10.97 3.81 -30.00
C ALA A 173 -11.83 2.93 -30.92
N VAL A 174 -12.60 1.96 -30.42
CA VAL A 174 -13.53 1.16 -31.21
C VAL A 174 -14.82 1.95 -31.35
N PRO A 175 -15.15 2.48 -32.60
CA PRO A 175 -16.37 3.24 -32.82
C PRO A 175 -17.58 2.37 -32.42
N GLN A 176 -18.43 2.87 -31.53
CA GLN A 176 -19.75 2.29 -31.28
C GLN A 176 -20.50 2.33 -32.62
N ILE A 177 -20.50 1.22 -33.35
CA ILE A 177 -21.40 1.02 -34.48
C ILE A 177 -22.80 1.02 -33.87
N THR A 178 -23.34 2.23 -33.72
CA THR A 178 -24.71 2.44 -33.31
C THR A 178 -25.58 1.73 -34.32
N ASN A 179 -26.25 0.69 -33.88
CA ASN A 179 -27.31 -0.05 -34.57
C ASN A 179 -28.50 0.89 -34.85
N LYS A 180 -28.30 1.86 -35.78
CA LYS A 180 -29.31 2.81 -36.24
C LYS A 180 -30.14 2.19 -37.39
N LYS A 181 -30.44 0.88 -37.28
CA LYS A 181 -31.33 0.18 -38.19
C LYS A 181 -32.37 -0.65 -37.42
N ARG A 182 -33.31 0.00 -36.73
CA ARG A 182 -34.63 -0.57 -36.42
C ARG A 182 -35.59 0.53 -35.95
N SER A 183 -35.86 1.47 -36.80
CA SER A 183 -37.06 2.31 -36.68
C SER A 183 -37.50 2.77 -38.06
N LYS A 184 -37.94 1.82 -38.87
CA LYS A 184 -38.82 2.05 -40.01
C LYS A 184 -39.51 0.71 -40.31
N LYS A 185 -40.58 0.43 -39.61
CA LYS A 185 -41.79 -0.23 -40.10
C LYS A 185 -42.93 0.03 -39.11
#